data_6e0dcd891fbed514d5e923d675c9968c
#
_entry.id   6e0dcd891fbed514d5e923d675c9968c
#
_cell.length_a   1.000
_cell.length_b   1.000
_cell.length_c   1.000
_cell.angle_alpha   90.00
_cell.angle_beta   90.00
_cell.angle_gamma   90.00
#
_symmetry.space_group_name_H-M   'P 1'
#
loop_
_entity.id
_entity.type
_entity.pdbx_description
1 polymer ?
#
loop_
_entity_poly.entity_id
_entity_poly.type
_entity_poly.pdbx_seq_one_letter_code
_entity_poly.pdbx_strand_id
1 'polypeptide(L)'
;MSNPTSITTALSVEYRDRLMGIAREINFPAGTRLFSEGGHADRFWIVRSGTVTLDMHVPGRRPAVIGQLGSGELVGWSWMFRPFVWQLGAEAMTPVRTYEFDAAAVRTMMDDDPAFSAAIGAWVGRVLAHRLHAARIRLLDLYAPHGSGSDTVL
;
A
#
# COMPACT_ATOMS: atom_id res chain seq x y z
N MET A 1 3.75 -18.20 -6.22
CA MET A 1 4.50 -17.12 -6.86
C MET A 1 4.64 -15.97 -5.90
N SER A 2 5.83 -15.49 -5.70
CA SER A 2 6.03 -14.39 -4.76
C SER A 2 5.63 -13.06 -5.40
N ASN A 3 4.98 -12.23 -4.59
CA ASN A 3 4.60 -10.88 -5.01
C ASN A 3 5.86 -9.98 -4.94
N PRO A 4 6.27 -9.33 -6.04
CA PRO A 4 7.48 -8.51 -6.05
C PRO A 4 7.42 -7.29 -5.12
N THR A 5 6.23 -6.87 -4.70
CA THR A 5 6.05 -5.75 -3.79
C THR A 5 5.86 -6.19 -2.34
N SER A 6 5.82 -7.49 -2.08
CA SER A 6 5.74 -8.02 -0.73
C SER A 6 6.99 -7.64 0.06
N ILE A 7 6.82 -7.35 1.34
CA ILE A 7 7.93 -7.03 2.23
C ILE A 7 8.99 -8.14 2.25
N THR A 8 8.58 -9.40 2.17
CA THR A 8 9.52 -10.53 2.18
C THR A 8 10.35 -10.61 0.92
N THR A 9 9.85 -10.12 -0.20
CA THR A 9 10.57 -10.11 -1.46
C THR A 9 11.39 -8.83 -1.64
N ALA A 10 10.84 -7.71 -1.24
CA ALA A 10 11.41 -6.39 -1.53
C ALA A 10 12.47 -5.93 -0.54
N LEU A 11 12.44 -6.41 0.69
CA LEU A 11 13.42 -6.04 1.71
C LEU A 11 14.31 -7.22 2.08
N SER A 12 15.61 -6.93 2.29
CA SER A 12 16.53 -7.92 2.86
C SER A 12 16.11 -8.29 4.28
N VAL A 13 16.53 -9.45 4.73
CA VAL A 13 16.21 -9.94 6.08
C VAL A 13 16.61 -8.92 7.14
N GLU A 14 17.81 -8.31 7.01
CA GLU A 14 18.32 -7.35 7.98
C GLU A 14 17.37 -6.16 8.16
N TYR A 15 16.99 -5.52 7.08
CA TYR A 15 16.13 -4.34 7.15
C TYR A 15 14.68 -4.69 7.49
N ARG A 16 14.22 -5.82 7.00
CA ARG A 16 12.90 -6.33 7.37
C ARG A 16 12.81 -6.58 8.87
N ASP A 17 13.81 -7.23 9.46
CA ASP A 17 13.82 -7.52 10.89
C ASP A 17 13.86 -6.25 11.74
N ARG A 18 14.63 -5.26 11.30
CA ARG A 18 14.66 -3.96 11.99
C ARG A 18 13.31 -3.26 11.95
N LEU A 19 12.67 -3.26 10.80
CA LEU A 19 11.33 -2.68 10.67
C LEU A 19 10.32 -3.44 11.54
N MET A 20 10.34 -4.76 11.46
CA MET A 20 9.42 -5.59 12.23
C MET A 20 9.61 -5.47 13.74
N GLY A 21 10.79 -5.03 14.17
CA GLY A 21 11.07 -4.83 15.59
C GLY A 21 10.21 -3.77 16.27
N ILE A 22 9.63 -2.86 15.53
CA ILE A 22 8.72 -1.83 16.05
C ILE A 22 7.27 -2.06 15.65
N ALA A 23 6.98 -3.18 15.03
CA ALA A 23 5.63 -3.50 14.57
C ALA A 23 4.71 -3.84 15.74
N ARG A 24 3.45 -3.47 15.62
CA ARG A 24 2.38 -3.88 16.53
C ARG A 24 1.38 -4.72 15.77
N GLU A 25 0.89 -5.78 16.38
CA GLU A 25 -0.15 -6.59 15.74
C GLU A 25 -1.51 -5.95 16.00
N ILE A 26 -2.19 -5.57 14.93
CA ILE A 26 -3.51 -4.96 14.97
C ILE A 26 -4.42 -5.72 14.02
N ASN A 27 -5.62 -6.04 14.48
CA ASN A 27 -6.63 -6.74 13.69
C ASN A 27 -7.80 -5.80 13.40
N PHE A 28 -8.35 -5.91 12.21
CA PHE A 28 -9.51 -5.13 11.80
C PHE A 28 -10.65 -6.06 11.39
N PRO A 29 -11.84 -5.88 11.96
CA PRO A 29 -13.03 -6.60 11.47
C PRO A 29 -13.34 -6.20 10.03
N ALA A 30 -14.00 -7.09 9.30
CA ALA A 30 -14.50 -6.77 7.97
C ALA A 30 -15.36 -5.51 8.02
N GLY A 31 -15.21 -4.64 7.02
CA GLY A 31 -15.95 -3.38 6.92
C GLY A 31 -15.33 -2.21 7.68
N THR A 32 -14.24 -2.42 8.40
CA THR A 32 -13.55 -1.34 9.13
C THR A 32 -12.67 -0.55 8.17
N ARG A 33 -12.76 0.77 8.23
CA ARG A 33 -11.84 1.62 7.48
C ARG A 33 -10.54 1.78 8.24
N LEU A 34 -9.43 1.53 7.56
CA LEU A 34 -8.10 1.77 8.11
C LEU A 34 -7.78 3.26 8.09
N PHE A 35 -8.11 3.91 6.99
CA PHE A 35 -7.98 5.36 6.84
C PHE A 35 -8.84 5.85 5.68
N SER A 36 -9.08 7.16 5.68
CA SER A 36 -9.84 7.83 4.64
C SER A 36 -8.98 8.85 3.91
N GLU A 37 -9.28 9.04 2.64
CA GLU A 37 -8.65 10.06 1.80
C GLU A 37 -8.74 11.43 2.48
N GLY A 38 -7.63 12.17 2.50
CA GLY A 38 -7.54 13.47 3.14
C GLY A 38 -7.15 13.43 4.61
N GLY A 39 -7.16 12.27 5.25
CA GLY A 39 -6.74 12.12 6.63
C GLY A 39 -5.22 12.19 6.79
N HIS A 40 -4.77 12.38 8.03
CA HIS A 40 -3.34 12.46 8.33
C HIS A 40 -2.69 11.09 8.30
N ALA A 41 -1.60 10.98 7.53
CA ALA A 41 -0.89 9.71 7.35
C ALA A 41 0.20 9.55 8.42
N ASP A 42 -0.20 9.13 9.61
CA ASP A 42 0.68 8.96 10.76
C ASP A 42 1.04 7.50 11.05
N ARG A 43 0.50 6.57 10.28
CA ARG A 43 0.73 5.13 10.42
C ARG A 43 0.76 4.48 9.06
N PHE A 44 1.23 3.24 9.03
CA PHE A 44 1.04 2.37 7.87
C PHE A 44 0.99 0.92 8.34
N TRP A 45 0.62 0.02 7.45
CA TRP A 45 0.41 -1.38 7.80
C TRP A 45 1.01 -2.29 6.76
N ILE A 46 1.32 -3.50 7.20
CA ILE A 46 1.63 -4.63 6.31
C ILE A 46 0.59 -5.70 6.61
N VAL A 47 -0.07 -6.20 5.57
CA VAL A 47 -1.09 -7.23 5.74
C VAL A 47 -0.43 -8.56 6.09
N ARG A 48 -0.91 -9.20 7.15
CA ARG A 48 -0.54 -10.57 7.48
C ARG A 48 -1.49 -11.56 6.82
N SER A 49 -2.79 -11.30 6.91
CA SER A 49 -3.82 -12.12 6.31
C SER A 49 -5.07 -11.28 6.06
N GLY A 50 -5.89 -11.73 5.13
CA GLY A 50 -7.10 -11.03 4.73
C GLY A 50 -6.87 -10.12 3.53
N THR A 51 -7.90 -9.36 3.18
CA THR A 51 -7.89 -8.48 2.01
C THR A 51 -8.30 -7.06 2.39
N VAL A 52 -7.51 -6.09 1.97
CA VAL A 52 -7.77 -4.67 2.12
C VAL A 52 -8.10 -4.10 0.74
N THR A 53 -9.17 -3.31 0.63
CA THR A 53 -9.47 -2.58 -0.60
C THR A 53 -8.96 -1.16 -0.51
N LEU A 54 -8.46 -0.66 -1.63
CA LEU A 54 -8.10 0.75 -1.79
C LEU A 54 -9.21 1.44 -2.57
N ASP A 55 -9.55 2.64 -2.16
CA ASP A 55 -10.64 3.37 -2.81
C ASP A 55 -10.32 4.85 -3.00
N MET A 56 -11.08 5.48 -3.89
CA MET A 56 -11.02 6.90 -4.17
C MET A 56 -12.39 7.52 -3.92
N HIS A 57 -12.37 8.73 -3.37
CA HIS A 57 -13.59 9.51 -3.20
C HIS A 57 -14.14 9.94 -4.57
N VAL A 58 -15.42 9.70 -4.76
CA VAL A 58 -16.15 10.16 -5.94
C VAL A 58 -17.27 11.05 -5.44
N PRO A 59 -17.27 12.35 -5.79
CA PRO A 59 -18.30 13.26 -5.30
C PRO A 59 -19.73 12.78 -5.59
N GLY A 60 -20.56 12.75 -4.56
CA GLY A 60 -21.94 12.32 -4.67
C GLY A 60 -22.17 10.83 -4.85
N ARG A 61 -21.13 10.00 -4.71
CA ARG A 61 -21.22 8.55 -4.92
C ARG A 61 -20.47 7.81 -3.82
N ARG A 62 -20.63 6.49 -3.81
CA ARG A 62 -19.80 5.63 -2.97
C ARG A 62 -18.36 5.69 -3.45
N PRO A 63 -17.38 5.51 -2.55
CA PRO A 63 -16.00 5.44 -2.97
C PRO A 63 -15.79 4.36 -4.03
N ALA A 64 -15.01 4.67 -5.04
CA ALA A 64 -14.68 3.71 -6.09
C ALA A 64 -13.51 2.84 -5.64
N VAL A 65 -13.71 1.54 -5.60
CA VAL A 65 -12.63 0.60 -5.29
C VAL A 65 -11.70 0.51 -6.49
N ILE A 66 -10.42 0.80 -6.26
CA ILE A 66 -9.42 0.84 -7.33
C ILE A 66 -8.36 -0.24 -7.20
N GLY A 67 -8.35 -1.01 -6.12
CA GLY A 67 -7.38 -2.07 -5.95
C GLY A 67 -7.63 -2.87 -4.70
N GLN A 68 -6.91 -3.99 -4.60
CA GLN A 68 -6.96 -4.88 -3.44
C GLN A 68 -5.54 -5.22 -3.03
N LEU A 69 -5.33 -5.34 -1.73
CA LEU A 69 -4.04 -5.71 -1.15
C LEU A 69 -4.22 -6.94 -0.28
N GLY A 70 -3.25 -7.84 -0.37
CA GLY A 70 -3.24 -9.09 0.38
C GLY A 70 -1.97 -9.26 1.21
N SER A 71 -1.74 -10.49 1.63
CA SER A 71 -0.64 -10.84 2.53
C SER A 71 0.71 -10.32 2.05
N GLY A 72 1.46 -9.70 2.94
CA GLY A 72 2.80 -9.16 2.69
C GLY A 72 2.82 -7.77 2.08
N GLU A 73 1.67 -7.24 1.69
CA GLU A 73 1.62 -5.96 0.98
C GLU A 73 1.50 -4.76 1.91
N LEU A 74 2.12 -3.66 1.47
CA LEU A 74 2.10 -2.38 2.17
C LEU A 74 0.75 -1.70 2.00
N VAL A 75 0.13 -1.32 3.10
CA VAL A 75 -1.07 -0.49 3.11
C VAL A 75 -0.68 0.90 3.59
N GLY A 76 -0.70 1.84 2.68
CA GLY A 76 -0.37 3.23 2.95
C GLY A 76 1.07 3.59 2.65
N TRP A 77 1.27 4.62 1.83
CA TRP A 77 2.60 5.13 1.49
C TRP A 77 2.71 6.65 1.68
N SER A 78 1.59 7.35 1.91
CA SER A 78 1.57 8.81 2.04
C SER A 78 2.34 9.32 3.26
N TRP A 79 2.57 8.46 4.24
CA TRP A 79 3.37 8.77 5.42
C TRP A 79 4.83 9.12 5.10
N MET A 80 5.29 8.75 3.92
CA MET A 80 6.68 8.98 3.50
C MET A 80 6.89 10.34 2.84
N PHE A 81 5.84 10.94 2.32
CA PHE A 81 5.91 12.17 1.53
C PHE A 81 5.09 13.29 2.14
N ARG A 82 5.70 14.47 2.30
CA ARG A 82 4.94 15.64 2.75
C ARG A 82 3.83 15.96 1.76
N PRO A 83 2.67 16.40 2.19
CA PRO A 83 2.30 16.83 3.57
C PRO A 83 1.77 15.69 4.46
N PHE A 84 2.06 14.43 4.19
CA PHE A 84 1.63 13.26 4.97
C PHE A 84 0.11 13.16 5.09
N VAL A 85 -0.55 13.26 3.96
CA VAL A 85 -2.01 13.18 3.85
C VAL A 85 -2.38 12.03 2.94
N TRP A 86 -3.33 11.21 3.38
CA TRP A 86 -3.76 10.05 2.61
C TRP A 86 -4.33 10.47 1.26
N GLN A 87 -3.79 9.89 0.19
CA GLN A 87 -4.24 10.16 -1.18
C GLN A 87 -5.38 9.23 -1.60
N LEU A 88 -5.54 8.12 -0.89
CA LEU A 88 -6.59 7.13 -1.12
C LEU A 88 -7.19 6.77 0.22
N GLY A 89 -8.29 6.00 0.20
CA GLY A 89 -8.82 5.35 1.38
C GLY A 89 -8.51 3.87 1.37
N ALA A 90 -8.65 3.23 2.52
CA ALA A 90 -8.45 1.79 2.65
C ALA A 90 -9.45 1.21 3.63
N GLU A 91 -10.00 0.05 3.28
CA GLU A 91 -11.02 -0.62 4.08
C GLU A 91 -10.75 -2.12 4.13
N ALA A 92 -11.01 -2.74 5.29
CA ALA A 92 -10.92 -4.18 5.43
C ALA A 92 -12.10 -4.82 4.71
N MET A 93 -11.84 -5.52 3.62
CA MET A 93 -12.87 -6.24 2.87
C MET A 93 -13.29 -7.50 3.61
N THR A 94 -12.33 -8.18 4.20
CA THR A 94 -12.52 -9.35 5.06
C THR A 94 -11.96 -9.01 6.44
N PRO A 95 -12.07 -9.88 7.45
CA PRO A 95 -11.26 -9.71 8.64
C PRO A 95 -9.78 -9.68 8.24
N VAL A 96 -9.03 -8.70 8.73
CA VAL A 96 -7.64 -8.46 8.33
C VAL A 96 -6.76 -8.46 9.57
N ARG A 97 -5.65 -9.20 9.49
CA ARG A 97 -4.58 -9.12 10.49
C ARG A 97 -3.45 -8.33 9.89
N THR A 98 -2.91 -7.40 10.65
CA THR A 98 -1.84 -6.53 10.17
C THR A 98 -0.73 -6.38 11.17
N TYR A 99 0.41 -5.93 10.66
CA TYR A 99 1.44 -5.26 11.44
C TYR A 99 1.29 -3.78 11.23
N GLU A 100 1.14 -3.02 12.32
CA GLU A 100 1.01 -1.57 12.28
C GLU A 100 2.31 -0.91 12.67
N PHE A 101 2.64 0.17 11.99
CA PHE A 101 3.87 0.93 12.21
C PHE A 101 3.56 2.40 12.47
N ASP A 102 4.25 2.96 13.46
CA ASP A 102 4.26 4.40 13.69
C ASP A 102 5.15 5.05 12.63
N ALA A 103 4.55 5.87 11.78
CA ALA A 103 5.28 6.50 10.67
C ALA A 103 6.41 7.40 11.15
N ALA A 104 6.18 8.17 12.22
CA ALA A 104 7.22 9.05 12.76
C ALA A 104 8.43 8.24 13.25
N ALA A 105 8.19 7.11 13.91
CA ALA A 105 9.27 6.25 14.37
C ALA A 105 10.08 5.69 13.20
N VAL A 106 9.41 5.27 12.14
CA VAL A 106 10.11 4.75 10.95
C VAL A 106 10.91 5.87 10.27
N ARG A 107 10.36 7.07 10.15
CA ARG A 107 11.09 8.21 9.59
C ARG A 107 12.35 8.54 10.40
N THR A 108 12.26 8.44 11.73
CA THR A 108 13.45 8.63 12.59
C THR A 108 14.51 7.57 12.31
N MET A 109 14.11 6.31 12.17
CA MET A 109 15.04 5.24 11.82
C MET A 109 15.72 5.50 10.47
N MET A 110 14.95 6.01 9.51
CA MET A 110 15.48 6.36 8.20
C MET A 110 16.48 7.52 8.27
N ASP A 111 16.19 8.52 9.08
CA ASP A 111 17.09 9.67 9.26
C ASP A 111 18.42 9.24 9.92
N ASP A 112 18.36 8.26 10.81
CA ASP A 112 19.54 7.79 11.55
C ASP A 112 20.42 6.83 10.75
N ASP A 113 19.87 6.23 9.69
CA ASP A 113 20.59 5.23 8.89
C ASP A 113 20.27 5.37 7.40
N PRO A 114 21.19 6.00 6.64
CA PRO A 114 20.96 6.19 5.20
C PRO A 114 20.76 4.90 4.41
N ALA A 115 21.41 3.80 4.80
CA ALA A 115 21.25 2.53 4.11
C ALA A 115 19.84 1.95 4.34
N PHE A 116 19.34 2.03 5.56
CA PHE A 116 17.97 1.63 5.88
C PHE A 116 16.98 2.52 5.12
N SER A 117 17.22 3.82 5.10
CA SER A 117 16.39 4.77 4.37
C SER A 117 16.31 4.43 2.89
N ALA A 118 17.46 4.12 2.28
CA ALA A 118 17.49 3.73 0.86
C ALA A 118 16.70 2.45 0.60
N ALA A 119 16.80 1.47 1.49
CA ALA A 119 16.07 0.20 1.35
C ALA A 119 14.57 0.40 1.46
N ILE A 120 14.11 1.17 2.44
CA ILE A 120 12.68 1.48 2.61
C ILE A 120 12.17 2.29 1.44
N GLY A 121 12.92 3.30 1.00
CA GLY A 121 12.56 4.11 -0.17
C GLY A 121 12.45 3.29 -1.44
N ALA A 122 13.36 2.35 -1.66
CA ALA A 122 13.29 1.46 -2.81
C ALA A 122 12.07 0.54 -2.76
N TRP A 123 11.74 0.02 -1.58
CA TRP A 123 10.54 -0.79 -1.41
C TRP A 123 9.28 0.00 -1.72
N VAL A 124 9.11 1.17 -1.11
CA VAL A 124 7.95 2.02 -1.36
C VAL A 124 7.89 2.43 -2.83
N GLY A 125 9.03 2.73 -3.44
CA GLY A 125 9.11 3.06 -4.86
C GLY A 125 8.62 1.92 -5.75
N ARG A 126 8.98 0.68 -5.43
CA ARG A 126 8.48 -0.49 -6.17
C ARG A 126 6.98 -0.67 -6.01
N VAL A 127 6.47 -0.45 -4.81
CA VAL A 127 5.02 -0.50 -4.54
C VAL A 127 4.30 0.52 -5.42
N LEU A 128 4.79 1.76 -5.45
CA LEU A 128 4.19 2.82 -6.25
C LEU A 128 4.24 2.51 -7.74
N ALA A 129 5.39 2.03 -8.23
CA ALA A 129 5.55 1.67 -9.63
C ALA A 129 4.59 0.56 -10.03
N HIS A 130 4.46 -0.46 -9.19
CA HIS A 130 3.56 -1.58 -9.43
C HIS A 130 2.09 -1.11 -9.47
N ARG A 131 1.69 -0.29 -8.53
CA ARG A 131 0.32 0.23 -8.47
C ARG A 131 0.01 1.18 -9.61
N LEU A 132 0.99 1.97 -10.04
CA LEU A 132 0.85 2.83 -11.22
C LEU A 132 0.64 2.01 -12.48
N HIS A 133 1.43 0.95 -12.65
CA HIS A 133 1.28 0.04 -13.78
C HIS A 133 -0.09 -0.60 -13.79
N ALA A 134 -0.56 -1.10 -12.64
CA ALA A 134 -1.89 -1.70 -12.52
C ALA A 134 -2.99 -0.69 -12.86
N ALA A 135 -2.84 0.56 -12.44
CA ALA A 135 -3.79 1.62 -12.73
C ALA A 135 -3.85 1.94 -14.23
N ARG A 136 -2.69 1.91 -14.90
CA ARG A 136 -2.63 2.12 -16.36
C ARG A 136 -3.32 1.01 -17.12
N ILE A 137 -3.12 -0.24 -16.70
CA ILE A 137 -3.81 -1.38 -17.33
C ILE A 137 -5.31 -1.23 -17.18
N ARG A 138 -5.77 -0.86 -16.00
CA ARG A 138 -7.18 -0.64 -15.72
C ARG A 138 -7.77 0.48 -16.58
N LEU A 139 -7.02 1.54 -16.77
CA LEU A 139 -7.43 2.65 -17.62
C LEU A 139 -7.59 2.22 -19.08
N LEU A 140 -6.66 1.39 -19.58
CA LEU A 140 -6.77 0.84 -20.93
C LEU A 140 -8.02 -0.03 -21.07
N ASP A 141 -8.36 -0.82 -20.07
CA ASP A 141 -9.56 -1.64 -20.10
C ASP A 141 -10.84 -0.79 -20.19
N LEU A 142 -10.82 0.38 -19.56
CA LEU A 142 -11.96 1.31 -19.65
C LEU A 142 -12.11 1.92 -21.05
N TYR A 143 -10.99 2.15 -21.75
CA TYR A 143 -11.02 2.71 -23.09
C TYR A 143 -11.25 1.67 -24.18
N ALA A 144 -10.90 0.41 -23.94
CA ALA A 144 -11.06 -0.67 -24.91
C ALA A 144 -11.70 -1.89 -24.25
N PRO A 145 -12.88 -1.75 -23.64
CA PRO A 145 -13.47 -2.80 -22.82
C PRO A 145 -13.86 -4.06 -23.59
N HIS A 146 -14.03 -3.96 -24.91
CA HIS A 146 -14.45 -5.09 -25.75
C HIS A 146 -13.29 -5.77 -26.44
N GLY A 147 -12.09 -5.51 -26.02
CA GLY A 147 -10.93 -6.18 -26.58
C GLY A 147 -10.59 -5.77 -27.99
N SER A 148 -11.13 -4.66 -28.46
CA SER A 148 -10.82 -4.16 -29.79
C SER A 148 -9.35 -3.80 -29.95
N GLY A 149 -8.63 -3.73 -28.85
CA GLY A 149 -7.21 -3.48 -28.85
C GLY A 149 -6.37 -4.73 -28.93
N SER A 150 -6.97 -5.85 -29.30
CA SER A 150 -6.24 -7.11 -29.36
C SER A 150 -5.03 -7.07 -30.27
N ASP A 151 -5.05 -6.21 -31.24
CA ASP A 151 -3.92 -6.04 -32.16
C ASP A 151 -2.88 -5.10 -31.60
N THR A 152 -3.17 -4.46 -30.53
CA THR A 152 -2.26 -3.52 -29.95
C THR A 152 -1.16 -4.25 -29.28
N VAL A 153 -0.04 -3.95 -29.69
CA VAL A 153 1.10 -4.56 -29.13
C VAL A 153 2.05 -3.52 -28.71
N LEU A 154 2.76 -3.78 -27.79
CA LEU A 154 3.76 -2.81 -27.42
C LEU A 154 5.11 -3.27 -27.39
#